data_0a7727fe93bd74a4df4f03d48c9915dc
#
_entry.id   0a7727fe93bd74a4df4f03d48c9915dc
#
_cell.length_a   1.000
_cell.length_b   1.000
_cell.length_c   1.000
_cell.angle_alpha   90.00
_cell.angle_beta   90.00
_cell.angle_gamma   90.00
#
_symmetry.space_group_name_H-M   'P 1'
#
loop_
_entity.id
_entity.type
_entity.pdbx_description
1 polymer ?
#
loop_
_entity_poly.entity_id
_entity_poly.type
_entity_poly.pdbx_seq_one_letter_code
_entity_poly.pdbx_strand_id
1 'polypeptide(L)'
;REKKKIFIMVVVYCVLALFAKAARTQRNMAGVLVLVLAVFTITSFGNIFLQGKYMCGLLSALLVVSILLNVSYQYSYEKDYLSEFATAEEAVDKLESNTDKAVLATGDDGVYRYDQYGALPYDNTSMYMGTNSTAYYFSLANSSISDFFSEMYLNTPWEQHYENLDGRTILDRLASVKYFVINGDNFRYLSYGYNKEKGSAGNGNSESKAYENENA
;
A
#
# COMPACT_ATOMS: atom_id res chain seq x y z
N ARG A 1 33.11 -39.62 -13.15
CA ARG A 1 33.35 -38.16 -12.96
C ARG A 1 32.07 -37.36 -13.16
N GLU A 2 31.29 -37.66 -14.19
CA GLU A 2 30.03 -36.97 -14.50
C GLU A 2 28.95 -37.17 -13.41
N LYS A 3 28.79 -38.43 -12.92
CA LYS A 3 27.82 -38.75 -11.84
C LYS A 3 28.05 -37.93 -10.55
N LYS A 4 29.34 -37.63 -10.25
CA LYS A 4 29.70 -36.80 -9.07
C LYS A 4 29.32 -35.33 -9.24
N LYS A 5 29.46 -34.79 -10.45
CA LYS A 5 29.04 -33.40 -10.77
C LYS A 5 27.53 -33.26 -10.69
N ILE A 6 26.78 -34.24 -11.22
CA ILE A 6 25.30 -34.24 -11.16
C ILE A 6 24.86 -34.30 -9.71
N PHE A 7 25.46 -35.17 -8.88
CA PHE A 7 25.11 -35.25 -7.44
C PHE A 7 25.36 -33.93 -6.72
N ILE A 8 26.52 -33.28 -6.97
CA ILE A 8 26.84 -31.98 -6.37
C ILE A 8 25.82 -30.92 -6.82
N MET A 9 25.43 -30.86 -8.10
CA MET A 9 24.42 -29.94 -8.59
C MET A 9 23.07 -30.17 -7.91
N VAL A 10 22.63 -31.42 -7.74
CA VAL A 10 21.38 -31.75 -7.07
C VAL A 10 21.41 -31.30 -5.60
N VAL A 11 22.52 -31.55 -4.89
CA VAL A 11 22.67 -31.12 -3.50
C VAL A 11 22.63 -29.58 -3.38
N VAL A 12 23.40 -28.87 -4.21
CA VAL A 12 23.39 -27.38 -4.22
C VAL A 12 21.99 -26.87 -4.47
N TYR A 13 21.26 -27.52 -5.36
CA TYR A 13 19.92 -27.11 -5.71
C TYR A 13 18.90 -27.39 -4.61
N CYS A 14 18.97 -28.53 -3.94
CA CYS A 14 18.14 -28.82 -2.78
C CYS A 14 18.39 -27.79 -1.66
N VAL A 15 19.63 -27.38 -1.46
CA VAL A 15 19.98 -26.31 -0.51
C VAL A 15 19.35 -24.98 -0.93
N LEU A 16 19.46 -24.59 -2.20
CA LEU A 16 18.83 -23.35 -2.71
C LEU A 16 17.30 -23.40 -2.62
N ALA A 17 16.69 -24.57 -2.88
CA ALA A 17 15.24 -24.74 -2.73
C ALA A 17 14.77 -24.63 -1.26
N LEU A 18 15.58 -25.08 -0.30
CA LEU A 18 15.33 -24.91 1.12
C LEU A 18 15.41 -23.44 1.53
N PHE A 19 16.37 -22.68 1.01
CA PHE A 19 16.46 -21.25 1.23
C PHE A 19 15.30 -20.49 0.57
N ALA A 20 14.90 -20.87 -0.65
CA ALA A 20 13.73 -20.30 -1.33
C ALA A 20 12.41 -20.58 -0.59
N LYS A 21 12.33 -21.68 0.20
CA LYS A 21 11.18 -21.97 1.07
C LYS A 21 11.01 -20.94 2.19
N ALA A 22 12.08 -20.27 2.61
CA ALA A 22 12.06 -19.19 3.60
C ALA A 22 11.49 -17.88 3.01
N ALA A 23 11.61 -17.68 1.70
CA ALA A 23 11.04 -16.54 1.00
C ALA A 23 9.60 -16.86 0.54
N ARG A 24 8.61 -16.24 1.18
CA ARG A 24 7.16 -16.52 0.99
C ARG A 24 6.72 -16.47 -0.48
N THR A 25 7.27 -15.56 -1.26
CA THR A 25 6.94 -15.28 -2.67
C THR A 25 7.57 -16.27 -3.66
N GLN A 26 8.62 -16.98 -3.29
CA GLN A 26 9.38 -17.88 -4.20
C GLN A 26 9.07 -19.36 -4.02
N ARG A 27 8.17 -19.70 -3.07
CA ARG A 27 7.90 -21.10 -2.69
C ARG A 27 7.39 -21.96 -3.85
N ASN A 28 6.56 -21.41 -4.72
CA ASN A 28 6.00 -22.15 -5.85
C ASN A 28 7.00 -22.28 -7.01
N MET A 29 7.82 -21.25 -7.23
CA MET A 29 8.93 -21.33 -8.22
C MET A 29 9.96 -22.40 -7.83
N ALA A 30 10.29 -22.49 -6.54
CA ALA A 30 11.19 -23.51 -6.03
C ALA A 30 10.61 -24.94 -6.24
N GLY A 31 9.33 -25.14 -6.05
CA GLY A 31 8.66 -26.41 -6.30
C GLY A 31 8.75 -26.86 -7.75
N VAL A 32 8.45 -25.97 -8.70
CA VAL A 32 8.54 -26.28 -10.14
C VAL A 32 9.98 -26.59 -10.56
N LEU A 33 10.93 -25.82 -10.08
CA LEU A 33 12.34 -26.04 -10.34
C LEU A 33 12.86 -27.38 -9.79
N VAL A 34 12.42 -27.79 -8.58
CA VAL A 34 12.71 -29.11 -8.01
C VAL A 34 12.14 -30.22 -8.90
N LEU A 35 10.93 -30.03 -9.43
CA LEU A 35 10.28 -30.98 -10.32
C LEU A 35 11.04 -31.14 -11.66
N VAL A 36 11.49 -30.03 -12.26
CA VAL A 36 12.31 -30.02 -13.46
C VAL A 36 13.62 -30.79 -13.23
N LEU A 37 14.28 -30.57 -12.10
CA LEU A 37 15.51 -31.28 -11.77
C LEU A 37 15.30 -32.74 -11.44
N ALA A 38 14.21 -33.10 -10.79
CA ALA A 38 13.86 -34.49 -10.55
C ALA A 38 13.69 -35.25 -11.87
N VAL A 39 12.96 -34.65 -12.83
CA VAL A 39 12.80 -35.22 -14.18
C VAL A 39 14.15 -35.34 -14.90
N PHE A 40 14.98 -34.28 -14.84
CA PHE A 40 16.32 -34.31 -15.47
C PHE A 40 17.23 -35.39 -14.83
N THR A 41 17.15 -35.54 -13.51
CA THR A 41 17.93 -36.54 -12.77
C THR A 41 17.48 -37.96 -13.12
N ILE A 42 16.16 -38.22 -13.12
CA ILE A 42 15.59 -39.53 -13.48
C ILE A 42 15.97 -39.91 -14.93
N THR A 43 15.88 -38.98 -15.88
CA THR A 43 16.24 -39.23 -17.28
C THR A 43 17.71 -39.47 -17.44
N SER A 44 18.58 -38.81 -16.67
CA SER A 44 20.03 -38.96 -16.71
C SER A 44 20.52 -40.28 -16.08
N PHE A 45 19.86 -40.75 -15.03
CA PHE A 45 20.22 -41.99 -14.33
C PHE A 45 19.53 -43.25 -14.92
N GLY A 46 18.38 -43.09 -15.54
CA GLY A 46 17.54 -44.22 -16.01
C GLY A 46 17.98 -44.79 -17.37
N ASN A 47 19.08 -44.35 -17.95
CA ASN A 47 19.48 -44.71 -19.33
C ASN A 47 18.39 -44.49 -20.39
N ILE A 48 17.37 -43.71 -20.06
CA ILE A 48 16.33 -43.31 -20.98
C ILE A 48 16.91 -42.21 -21.83
N PHE A 49 17.58 -42.61 -22.92
CA PHE A 49 18.16 -41.71 -23.91
C PHE A 49 17.03 -41.15 -24.77
N LEU A 50 16.33 -40.11 -24.24
CA LEU A 50 15.49 -39.30 -25.09
C LEU A 50 16.38 -38.63 -26.13
N GLN A 51 16.09 -38.86 -27.41
CA GLN A 51 16.79 -38.15 -28.49
C GLN A 51 16.71 -36.65 -28.19
N GLY A 52 17.80 -35.91 -28.46
CA GLY A 52 17.93 -34.49 -28.06
C GLY A 52 16.72 -33.60 -28.39
N LYS A 53 16.06 -33.88 -29.57
CA LYS A 53 14.82 -33.17 -29.96
C LYS A 53 13.63 -33.34 -28.98
N TYR A 54 13.50 -34.52 -28.40
CA TYR A 54 12.42 -34.77 -27.43
C TYR A 54 12.77 -34.18 -26.07
N MET A 55 14.05 -34.14 -25.69
CA MET A 55 14.51 -33.47 -24.50
C MET A 55 14.25 -31.95 -24.58
N CYS A 56 14.55 -31.31 -25.70
CA CYS A 56 14.23 -29.90 -25.94
C CYS A 56 12.71 -29.64 -25.84
N GLY A 57 11.89 -30.49 -26.43
CA GLY A 57 10.45 -30.39 -26.35
C GLY A 57 9.93 -30.49 -24.89
N LEU A 58 10.45 -31.47 -24.14
CA LEU A 58 10.08 -31.65 -22.72
C LEU A 58 10.48 -30.43 -21.86
N LEU A 59 11.71 -29.93 -22.03
CA LEU A 59 12.20 -28.77 -21.30
C LEU A 59 11.39 -27.50 -21.65
N SER A 60 11.04 -27.32 -22.93
CA SER A 60 10.20 -26.21 -23.36
C SER A 60 8.80 -26.30 -22.78
N ALA A 61 8.18 -27.48 -22.76
CA ALA A 61 6.88 -27.69 -22.14
C ALA A 61 6.90 -27.42 -20.63
N LEU A 62 7.94 -27.90 -19.91
CA LEU A 62 8.12 -27.63 -18.49
C LEU A 62 8.30 -26.14 -18.20
N LEU A 63 9.02 -25.42 -19.06
CA LEU A 63 9.20 -23.97 -18.95
C LEU A 63 7.89 -23.23 -19.12
N VAL A 64 7.11 -23.59 -20.14
CA VAL A 64 5.78 -23.00 -20.37
C VAL A 64 4.86 -23.25 -19.17
N VAL A 65 4.80 -24.49 -18.66
CA VAL A 65 4.00 -24.84 -17.47
C VAL A 65 4.48 -24.03 -16.25
N SER A 66 5.78 -23.87 -16.07
CA SER A 66 6.36 -23.07 -14.99
C SER A 66 5.92 -21.61 -15.08
N ILE A 67 5.97 -21.02 -16.27
CA ILE A 67 5.51 -19.63 -16.49
C ILE A 67 4.02 -19.52 -16.21
N LEU A 68 3.20 -20.41 -16.74
CA LEU A 68 1.75 -20.39 -16.52
C LEU A 68 1.38 -20.52 -15.05
N LEU A 69 2.03 -21.44 -14.32
CA LEU A 69 1.80 -21.60 -12.88
C LEU A 69 2.23 -20.36 -12.09
N ASN A 70 3.36 -19.76 -12.47
CA ASN A 70 3.83 -18.54 -11.81
C ASN A 70 2.88 -17.37 -12.07
N VAL A 71 2.47 -17.17 -13.31
CA VAL A 71 1.50 -16.12 -13.69
C VAL A 71 0.17 -16.35 -12.97
N SER A 72 -0.37 -17.59 -13.02
CA SER A 72 -1.61 -17.92 -12.32
C SER A 72 -1.51 -17.67 -10.81
N TYR A 73 -0.35 -17.96 -10.21
CA TYR A 73 -0.11 -17.72 -8.79
C TYR A 73 -0.04 -16.22 -8.46
N GLN A 74 0.66 -15.44 -9.29
CA GLN A 74 0.81 -14.00 -9.08
C GLN A 74 -0.52 -13.24 -9.26
N TYR A 75 -1.34 -13.69 -10.19
CA TYR A 75 -2.61 -13.05 -10.53
C TYR A 75 -3.84 -13.78 -9.99
N SER A 76 -3.67 -14.76 -9.07
CA SER A 76 -4.82 -15.40 -8.44
C SER A 76 -5.45 -14.46 -7.40
N TYR A 77 -6.75 -14.38 -7.40
CA TYR A 77 -7.54 -13.58 -6.47
C TYR A 77 -7.23 -13.84 -4.99
N GLU A 78 -6.89 -15.09 -4.64
CA GLU A 78 -6.54 -15.48 -3.27
C GLU A 78 -5.20 -14.90 -2.76
N LYS A 79 -4.42 -14.24 -3.60
CA LYS A 79 -3.11 -13.69 -3.26
C LYS A 79 -3.09 -12.18 -3.10
N ASP A 80 -4.22 -11.53 -3.11
CA ASP A 80 -4.42 -10.09 -2.93
C ASP A 80 -3.73 -9.16 -3.94
N TYR A 81 -2.90 -9.66 -4.85
CA TYR A 81 -2.26 -8.80 -5.84
C TYR A 81 -3.24 -8.11 -6.78
N LEU A 82 -4.37 -8.76 -7.09
CA LEU A 82 -5.42 -8.12 -7.89
C LEU A 82 -6.37 -7.28 -7.03
N SER A 83 -6.45 -7.52 -5.73
CA SER A 83 -7.25 -6.69 -4.81
C SER A 83 -6.62 -5.31 -4.60
N GLU A 84 -5.34 -5.15 -4.90
CA GLU A 84 -4.67 -3.84 -4.90
C GLU A 84 -4.98 -3.02 -6.17
N PHE A 85 -5.53 -3.64 -7.22
CA PHE A 85 -5.96 -2.95 -8.42
C PHE A 85 -7.44 -2.61 -8.32
N ALA A 86 -7.75 -1.34 -8.19
CA ALA A 86 -9.10 -0.83 -8.24
C ALA A 86 -9.53 -0.56 -9.69
N THR A 87 -10.80 -0.67 -9.99
CA THR A 87 -11.36 -0.11 -11.21
C THR A 87 -11.21 1.42 -11.19
N ALA A 88 -11.31 2.08 -12.36
CA ALA A 88 -11.23 3.54 -12.41
C ALA A 88 -12.32 4.20 -11.55
N GLU A 89 -13.52 3.62 -11.49
CA GLU A 89 -14.63 4.11 -10.67
C GLU A 89 -14.33 3.97 -9.17
N GLU A 90 -13.89 2.79 -8.73
CA GLU A 90 -13.49 2.56 -7.33
C GLU A 90 -12.30 3.43 -6.92
N ALA A 91 -11.36 3.71 -7.83
CA ALA A 91 -10.24 4.60 -7.56
C ALA A 91 -10.71 6.04 -7.33
N VAL A 92 -11.64 6.53 -8.17
CA VAL A 92 -12.24 7.87 -8.00
C VAL A 92 -13.01 7.94 -6.68
N ASP A 93 -13.84 6.96 -6.36
CA ASP A 93 -14.58 6.92 -5.09
C ASP A 93 -13.67 6.96 -3.86
N LYS A 94 -12.52 6.28 -3.93
CA LYS A 94 -11.51 6.31 -2.86
C LYS A 94 -10.78 7.65 -2.76
N LEU A 95 -10.58 8.33 -3.88
CA LEU A 95 -9.90 9.62 -3.93
C LEU A 95 -10.83 10.79 -3.59
N GLU A 96 -12.14 10.65 -3.75
CA GLU A 96 -13.14 11.64 -3.39
C GLU A 96 -13.57 11.53 -1.92
N SER A 97 -12.77 12.07 -1.04
CA SER A 97 -13.01 12.03 0.40
C SER A 97 -14.13 12.99 0.82
N ASN A 98 -15.01 12.55 1.75
CA ASN A 98 -16.02 13.42 2.35
C ASN A 98 -15.38 14.54 3.20
N THR A 99 -14.20 14.31 3.74
CA THR A 99 -13.42 15.33 4.46
C THR A 99 -13.09 16.50 3.55
N ASP A 100 -12.52 16.21 2.36
CA ASP A 100 -12.20 17.24 1.37
C ASP A 100 -13.46 17.92 0.83
N LYS A 101 -14.52 17.14 0.56
CA LYS A 101 -15.82 17.67 0.12
C LYS A 101 -16.43 18.64 1.14
N ALA A 102 -16.29 18.35 2.45
CA ALA A 102 -16.77 19.25 3.50
C ALA A 102 -15.99 20.57 3.53
N VAL A 103 -14.69 20.53 3.28
CA VAL A 103 -13.84 21.74 3.15
C VAL A 103 -14.24 22.54 1.91
N LEU A 104 -14.41 21.90 0.76
CA LEU A 104 -14.86 22.55 -0.47
C LEU A 104 -16.26 23.17 -0.33
N ALA A 105 -17.14 22.54 0.43
CA ALA A 105 -18.49 23.05 0.73
C ALA A 105 -18.49 24.34 1.54
N THR A 106 -17.36 24.75 2.12
CA THR A 106 -17.24 26.07 2.79
C THR A 106 -17.32 27.23 1.81
N GLY A 107 -17.00 27.00 0.53
CA GLY A 107 -16.95 28.02 -0.53
C GLY A 107 -15.83 29.04 -0.35
N ASP A 108 -14.80 28.73 0.41
CA ASP A 108 -13.67 29.62 0.67
C ASP A 108 -12.55 29.40 -0.34
N ASP A 109 -12.25 30.40 -1.15
CA ASP A 109 -11.21 30.39 -2.19
C ASP A 109 -9.82 30.85 -1.67
N GLY A 110 -9.66 31.04 -0.35
CA GLY A 110 -8.42 31.47 0.27
C GLY A 110 -7.35 30.35 0.29
N VAL A 111 -6.13 30.75 0.64
CA VAL A 111 -5.02 29.81 0.87
C VAL A 111 -4.94 29.47 2.35
N TYR A 112 -5.36 28.28 2.71
CA TYR A 112 -5.38 27.77 4.08
C TYR A 112 -5.12 26.27 4.09
N ARG A 113 -4.89 25.73 5.28
CA ARG A 113 -4.91 24.28 5.52
C ARG A 113 -6.13 23.90 6.35
N TYR A 114 -6.47 22.63 6.30
CA TYR A 114 -7.40 22.02 7.26
C TYR A 114 -6.72 20.87 7.99
N ASP A 115 -7.12 20.67 9.24
CA ASP A 115 -6.81 19.50 10.06
C ASP A 115 -8.06 18.65 10.26
N GLN A 116 -7.92 17.42 10.74
CA GLN A 116 -9.04 16.49 10.81
C GLN A 116 -8.95 15.52 11.97
N TYR A 117 -10.11 15.01 12.41
CA TYR A 117 -10.20 13.90 13.34
C TYR A 117 -11.30 12.92 12.95
N GLY A 118 -11.05 11.61 13.20
CA GLY A 118 -11.97 10.53 12.85
C GLY A 118 -11.43 9.64 11.76
N ALA A 119 -12.30 9.09 10.92
CA ALA A 119 -11.89 8.27 9.80
C ALA A 119 -11.03 9.10 8.84
N LEU A 120 -9.77 8.70 8.70
CA LEU A 120 -8.85 9.38 7.81
C LEU A 120 -9.17 9.01 6.35
N PRO A 121 -9.13 9.97 5.43
CA PRO A 121 -9.16 9.67 4.02
C PRO A 121 -7.92 8.85 3.62
N TYR A 122 -7.97 8.27 2.43
CA TYR A 122 -6.75 7.70 1.85
C TYR A 122 -5.67 8.79 1.70
N ASP A 123 -4.42 8.37 1.76
CA ASP A 123 -3.29 9.28 1.63
C ASP A 123 -3.40 10.15 0.38
N ASN A 124 -3.13 11.44 0.56
CA ASN A 124 -3.07 12.43 -0.52
C ASN A 124 -4.39 12.68 -1.28
N THR A 125 -5.56 12.33 -0.74
CA THR A 125 -6.84 12.69 -1.37
C THR A 125 -6.98 14.20 -1.57
N SER A 126 -6.45 14.99 -0.64
CA SER A 126 -6.40 16.46 -0.72
C SER A 126 -5.68 16.96 -1.98
N MET A 127 -4.62 16.27 -2.43
CA MET A 127 -3.94 16.63 -3.68
C MET A 127 -4.83 16.42 -4.91
N TYR A 128 -5.63 15.35 -4.90
CA TYR A 128 -6.59 15.06 -5.97
C TYR A 128 -7.76 16.05 -5.96
N MET A 129 -8.27 16.37 -4.77
CA MET A 129 -9.40 17.27 -4.59
C MET A 129 -9.03 18.76 -4.67
N GLY A 130 -7.74 19.11 -4.71
CA GLY A 130 -7.25 20.48 -4.76
C GLY A 130 -7.36 21.23 -3.44
N THR A 131 -7.38 20.52 -2.32
CA THR A 131 -7.40 21.08 -0.96
C THR A 131 -6.03 20.97 -0.28
N ASN A 132 -5.83 21.53 0.89
CA ASN A 132 -4.56 21.49 1.61
C ASN A 132 -4.76 20.87 2.99
N SER A 133 -4.52 19.57 3.10
CA SER A 133 -4.56 18.84 4.38
C SER A 133 -3.27 18.96 5.15
N THR A 134 -3.34 18.81 6.48
CA THR A 134 -2.17 18.49 7.33
C THR A 134 -1.78 17.03 7.22
N ALA A 135 -2.72 16.16 6.84
CA ALA A 135 -2.48 14.74 6.62
C ALA A 135 -1.98 14.48 5.20
N TYR A 136 -0.85 13.80 5.08
CA TYR A 136 -0.30 13.41 3.79
C TYR A 136 0.74 12.27 3.91
N TYR A 137 0.99 11.62 2.79
CA TYR A 137 2.10 10.69 2.64
C TYR A 137 3.09 11.22 1.59
N PHE A 138 4.36 11.23 1.93
CA PHE A 138 5.41 11.59 0.98
C PHE A 138 6.73 10.89 1.32
N SER A 139 7.10 9.91 0.49
CA SER A 139 8.29 9.07 0.71
C SER A 139 9.63 9.82 0.73
N LEU A 140 9.66 11.05 0.20
CA LEU A 140 10.82 11.93 0.21
C LEU A 140 10.60 13.16 1.11
N ALA A 141 9.85 12.99 2.21
CA ALA A 141 9.58 14.09 3.12
C ALA A 141 10.87 14.72 3.65
N ASN A 142 10.85 16.03 3.86
CA ASN A 142 11.97 16.74 4.44
C ASN A 142 12.16 16.29 5.90
N SER A 143 13.40 16.02 6.30
CA SER A 143 13.73 15.59 7.66
C SER A 143 13.20 16.55 8.73
N SER A 144 13.20 17.87 8.48
CA SER A 144 12.66 18.84 9.44
C SER A 144 11.17 18.68 9.74
N ILE A 145 10.39 18.07 8.82
CA ILE A 145 8.99 17.73 9.09
C ILE A 145 8.91 16.52 10.01
N SER A 146 9.70 15.49 9.73
CA SER A 146 9.80 14.31 10.62
C SER A 146 10.29 14.69 12.01
N ASP A 147 11.28 15.57 12.10
CA ASP A 147 11.80 16.08 13.36
C ASP A 147 10.72 16.86 14.13
N PHE A 148 9.97 17.73 13.45
CA PHE A 148 8.85 18.46 14.04
C PHE A 148 7.78 17.52 14.61
N PHE A 149 7.34 16.52 13.83
CA PHE A 149 6.35 15.55 14.30
C PHE A 149 6.87 14.75 15.50
N SER A 150 8.16 14.35 15.48
CA SER A 150 8.80 13.62 16.57
C SER A 150 8.93 14.48 17.83
N GLU A 151 9.42 15.71 17.73
CA GLU A 151 9.61 16.62 18.86
C GLU A 151 8.29 17.05 19.49
N MET A 152 7.25 17.20 18.68
CA MET A 152 5.90 17.52 19.14
C MET A 152 5.12 16.30 19.62
N TYR A 153 5.69 15.08 19.55
CA TYR A 153 5.00 13.83 19.90
C TYR A 153 3.68 13.64 19.15
N LEU A 154 3.67 14.02 17.86
CA LEU A 154 2.53 13.81 16.99
C LEU A 154 2.53 12.38 16.44
N ASN A 155 1.33 11.85 16.21
CA ASN A 155 1.19 10.48 15.71
C ASN A 155 1.65 10.37 14.24
N THR A 156 2.54 9.42 13.99
CA THR A 156 2.95 9.00 12.66
C THR A 156 2.80 7.48 12.61
N PRO A 157 1.67 6.95 12.10
CA PRO A 157 1.37 5.51 12.15
C PRO A 157 2.42 4.67 11.42
N TRP A 158 3.03 5.22 10.37
CA TRP A 158 4.16 4.65 9.64
C TRP A 158 5.15 5.72 9.25
N GLU A 159 6.36 5.33 8.95
CA GLU A 159 7.36 6.25 8.40
C GLU A 159 6.80 7.02 7.19
N GLN A 160 6.92 8.33 7.19
CA GLN A 160 6.49 9.24 6.12
C GLN A 160 4.97 9.39 5.94
N HIS A 161 4.17 8.83 6.83
CA HIS A 161 2.74 9.11 6.95
C HIS A 161 2.51 10.12 8.06
N TYR A 162 1.96 11.25 7.70
CA TYR A 162 1.65 12.35 8.60
C TYR A 162 0.13 12.48 8.67
N GLU A 163 -0.44 12.32 9.86
CA GLU A 163 -1.91 12.33 10.01
C GLU A 163 -2.41 13.75 10.30
N ASN A 164 -2.43 14.12 11.56
CA ASN A 164 -3.00 15.38 12.03
C ASN A 164 -2.10 16.03 13.09
N LEU A 165 -2.49 17.21 13.54
CA LEU A 165 -1.78 17.94 14.58
C LEU A 165 -2.35 17.66 15.98
N ASP A 166 -3.03 16.51 16.14
CA ASP A 166 -3.56 15.98 17.40
C ASP A 166 -4.58 16.90 18.07
N GLY A 167 -5.30 17.72 17.27
CA GLY A 167 -6.26 18.68 17.75
C GLY A 167 -5.66 19.79 18.62
N ARG A 168 -4.36 20.05 18.49
CA ARG A 168 -3.67 21.10 19.25
C ARG A 168 -3.81 22.44 18.55
N THR A 169 -4.78 23.23 18.95
CA THR A 169 -5.11 24.53 18.35
C THR A 169 -3.90 25.45 18.12
N ILE A 170 -2.90 25.39 19.00
CA ILE A 170 -1.64 26.17 18.82
C ILE A 170 -0.87 25.71 17.61
N LEU A 171 -0.74 24.40 17.40
CA LEU A 171 -0.06 23.81 16.24
C LEU A 171 -0.86 24.06 14.96
N ASP A 172 -2.19 23.94 15.04
CA ASP A 172 -3.09 24.27 13.93
C ASP A 172 -2.87 25.72 13.45
N ARG A 173 -2.81 26.66 14.37
CA ARG A 173 -2.55 28.07 14.05
C ARG A 173 -1.17 28.30 13.45
N LEU A 174 -0.13 27.68 13.98
CA LEU A 174 1.22 27.74 13.42
C LEU A 174 1.28 27.15 12.00
N ALA A 175 0.49 26.12 11.74
CA ALA A 175 0.39 25.48 10.43
C ALA A 175 -0.59 26.19 9.46
N SER A 176 -1.20 27.31 9.85
CA SER A 176 -2.22 28.02 9.06
C SER A 176 -3.47 27.18 8.78
N VAL A 177 -3.88 26.39 9.76
CA VAL A 177 -5.10 25.60 9.72
C VAL A 177 -6.29 26.52 10.03
N LYS A 178 -7.15 26.73 9.04
CA LYS A 178 -8.37 27.53 9.18
C LYS A 178 -9.58 26.69 9.54
N TYR A 179 -9.66 25.48 9.00
CA TYR A 179 -10.76 24.57 9.22
C TYR A 179 -10.29 23.29 9.93
N PHE A 180 -11.12 22.84 10.88
CA PHE A 180 -10.96 21.52 11.50
C PHE A 180 -12.13 20.64 11.09
N VAL A 181 -11.85 19.46 10.54
CA VAL A 181 -12.90 18.56 10.06
C VAL A 181 -13.10 17.41 11.04
N ILE A 182 -14.34 17.22 11.45
CA ILE A 182 -14.77 16.07 12.23
C ILE A 182 -15.45 15.07 11.31
N ASN A 183 -15.03 13.82 11.39
CA ASN A 183 -15.60 12.71 10.64
C ASN A 183 -16.47 11.85 11.56
N GLY A 184 -17.73 11.65 11.18
CA GLY A 184 -18.72 10.91 11.97
C GLY A 184 -19.07 11.61 13.29
N ASP A 185 -19.40 10.80 14.31
CA ASP A 185 -19.86 11.29 15.62
C ASP A 185 -18.73 11.66 16.59
N ASN A 186 -17.60 12.15 16.08
CA ASN A 186 -16.39 12.42 16.86
C ASN A 186 -16.32 13.86 17.42
N PHE A 187 -17.44 14.55 17.61
CA PHE A 187 -17.50 15.96 18.08
C PHE A 187 -16.75 16.26 19.36
N ARG A 188 -16.58 15.28 20.25
CA ARG A 188 -15.80 15.44 21.48
C ARG A 188 -14.30 15.75 21.24
N TYR A 189 -13.83 15.51 20.04
CA TYR A 189 -12.44 15.76 19.63
C TYR A 189 -12.29 17.04 18.81
N LEU A 190 -13.35 17.85 18.70
CA LEU A 190 -13.27 19.15 18.05
C LEU A 190 -12.28 20.04 18.80
N SER A 191 -11.28 20.54 18.09
CA SER A 191 -10.23 21.39 18.66
C SER A 191 -10.82 22.68 19.23
N TYR A 192 -10.22 23.16 20.31
CA TYR A 192 -10.66 24.41 20.96
C TYR A 192 -10.58 25.59 19.97
N GLY A 193 -11.64 26.38 19.92
CA GLY A 193 -11.73 27.55 19.04
C GLY A 193 -12.40 27.28 17.68
N TYR A 194 -12.58 26.02 17.30
CA TYR A 194 -13.31 25.64 16.10
C TYR A 194 -14.79 25.40 16.45
N ASN A 195 -15.62 26.40 16.35
CA ASN A 195 -17.01 26.37 16.88
C ASN A 195 -18.07 26.65 15.81
N LYS A 196 -17.67 27.10 14.62
CA LYS A 196 -18.59 27.51 13.57
C LYS A 196 -18.56 26.53 12.40
N GLU A 197 -19.61 25.72 12.28
CA GLU A 197 -19.79 24.85 11.11
C GLU A 197 -19.95 25.69 9.84
N LYS A 198 -19.15 25.36 8.81
CA LYS A 198 -19.11 26.07 7.54
C LYS A 198 -19.43 25.20 6.34
N GLY A 199 -19.14 23.93 6.43
CA GLY A 199 -19.41 22.99 5.34
C GLY A 199 -19.60 21.57 5.85
N SER A 200 -20.36 20.79 5.12
CA SER A 200 -20.57 19.38 5.41
C SER A 200 -20.67 18.56 4.15
N ALA A 201 -20.29 17.28 4.21
CA ALA A 201 -20.42 16.33 3.13
C ALA A 201 -20.63 14.91 3.67
N GLY A 202 -21.31 14.07 2.90
CA GLY A 202 -21.66 12.71 3.29
C GLY A 202 -22.99 12.66 4.06
N ASN A 203 -23.30 11.46 4.58
CA ASN A 203 -24.54 11.21 5.32
C ASN A 203 -24.30 10.28 6.50
N GLY A 204 -24.97 10.52 7.61
CA GLY A 204 -24.95 9.67 8.81
C GLY A 204 -23.52 9.47 9.35
N ASN A 205 -23.13 8.22 9.62
CA ASN A 205 -21.81 7.91 10.20
C ASN A 205 -20.62 8.25 9.26
N SER A 206 -20.88 8.52 7.98
CA SER A 206 -19.89 8.95 7.00
C SER A 206 -19.93 10.46 6.75
N GLU A 207 -20.72 11.21 7.54
CA GLU A 207 -20.76 12.66 7.44
C GLU A 207 -19.47 13.28 7.96
N SER A 208 -18.94 14.24 7.19
CA SER A 208 -17.81 15.07 7.57
C SER A 208 -18.26 16.51 7.69
N LYS A 209 -17.84 17.21 8.75
CA LYS A 209 -18.21 18.60 9.02
C LYS A 209 -16.97 19.45 9.24
N ALA A 210 -16.86 20.53 8.49
CA ALA A 210 -15.77 21.50 8.60
C ALA A 210 -16.18 22.65 9.52
N TYR A 211 -15.36 22.90 10.55
CA TYR A 211 -15.54 23.96 11.53
C TYR A 211 -14.46 25.02 11.38
N GLU A 212 -14.84 26.27 11.32
CA GLU A 212 -13.92 27.41 11.24
C GLU A 212 -13.46 27.85 12.62
N ASN A 213 -12.19 28.17 12.75
CA ASN A 213 -11.65 28.90 13.89
C ASN A 213 -11.82 30.41 13.63
N GLU A 214 -12.70 31.06 14.40
CA GLU A 214 -12.95 32.51 14.25
C GLU A 214 -11.74 33.38 14.62
N ASN A 215 -10.73 32.80 15.25
CA ASN A 215 -9.50 33.49 15.67
C ASN A 215 -8.27 33.07 14.85
N ALA A 216 -8.45 32.38 13.71
CA ALA A 216 -7.35 31.93 12.85
C ALA A 216 -6.92 33.00 11.88
#